data_9d927219723d0af21fcb81f568a5eae7
#
_entry.id   9d927219723d0af21fcb81f568a5eae7
#
_cell.length_a   1.000
_cell.length_b   1.000
_cell.length_c   1.000
_cell.angle_alpha   90.00
_cell.angle_beta   90.00
_cell.angle_gamma   90.00
#
_symmetry.space_group_name_H-M   'P 1'
#
loop_
_entity.id
_entity.type
_entity.pdbx_description
1 polymer ?
#
loop_
_entity_poly.entity_id
_entity_poly.type
_entity_poly.pdbx_seq_one_letter_code
_entity_poly.pdbx_strand_id
1 'polypeptide(L)'
;MKIFKEIPVEKPNTPLLDSVTYPSDLRSFSINELETLSNELREFLLYSVGQSGGHLGGGLGVIELTIILHHLYKTPYDNLVWDVGHQAYPHKILTGRKDKIDTIRKKNGLAPFPSRLESEYDTFGVGHSSTSLSAIVGMAEANRESNPDKKHVAVIGDGAMTAGMAFEALSHIGHLKPNLLIILNDNDMSISENVGGLSNYFSRIWASKTYKGIKKSGASFLKPLPQAYHLARKVETQMKAMVAPGTIFEELGLNYIGPIDGHNLKELKDVISNLKEFEGPQFLHIITKKGAGLDSAEADRIGFHAIGKINSIKDKKSKQKKYQDIFGEWIIDMAEASEDLIGITPAMREGSGLVEFSKKFPNRYFDVAIAEQHSVTFAAGLSVEKKKPVVAIYSTFLQRGYDQLIHDVAVQNLDVTFALDRSGLVGEDGPTHSGNYDIAYLRCIPNMVICTPSDENETRKLLTTAYLHKGPASVRYPRGTGPNSNINKNLQPVKIGEANIIKEENSKIVILNFGTLLEEAKQVSKDLKATLVDMRFVKPLDEKLLKKLFKKAEVFISIEDGSIMGGAGSAVQEFVSKEDLNIKSILFGIPDRFIEHASREEMLSEAGLDINSIKSRLNKLL
;
A
#
# COMPACT_ATOMS: atom_id res chain seq x y z
N MET A 1 18.46 11.30 -22.44
CA MET A 1 17.24 11.59 -21.64
C MET A 1 17.04 13.10 -21.53
N LYS A 2 15.84 13.62 -21.87
CA LYS A 2 15.44 15.03 -21.70
C LYS A 2 15.17 15.33 -20.23
N ILE A 3 15.64 16.49 -19.73
CA ILE A 3 15.44 16.94 -18.36
C ILE A 3 14.46 18.11 -18.36
N PHE A 4 13.44 18.03 -17.51
CA PHE A 4 12.42 19.04 -17.33
C PHE A 4 12.63 19.78 -16.01
N LYS A 5 12.46 21.11 -16.02
CA LYS A 5 12.51 21.95 -14.82
C LYS A 5 11.16 22.00 -14.10
N GLU A 6 10.08 21.92 -14.88
CA GLU A 6 8.69 22.01 -14.40
C GLU A 6 7.83 20.98 -15.12
N ILE A 7 6.71 20.61 -14.50
CA ILE A 7 5.72 19.73 -15.11
C ILE A 7 4.98 20.50 -16.21
N PRO A 8 4.90 19.98 -17.45
CA PRO A 8 4.19 20.64 -18.56
C PRO A 8 2.71 20.86 -18.23
N VAL A 9 2.20 22.06 -18.51
CA VAL A 9 0.77 22.41 -18.35
C VAL A 9 -0.01 22.24 -19.65
N GLU A 10 0.66 22.31 -20.80
CA GLU A 10 0.09 22.10 -22.13
C GLU A 10 0.38 20.67 -22.60
N LYS A 11 -0.56 20.10 -23.37
CA LYS A 11 -0.39 18.76 -23.94
C LYS A 11 0.81 18.76 -24.89
N PRO A 12 1.80 17.89 -24.67
CA PRO A 12 2.99 17.86 -25.52
C PRO A 12 2.66 17.30 -26.93
N ASN A 13 3.48 17.70 -27.90
CA ASN A 13 3.47 17.08 -29.21
C ASN A 13 4.33 15.81 -29.18
N THR A 14 3.72 14.64 -29.39
CA THR A 14 4.34 13.32 -29.22
C THR A 14 4.12 12.42 -30.43
N PRO A 15 4.62 12.82 -31.65
CA PRO A 15 4.26 12.14 -32.88
C PRO A 15 4.63 10.65 -32.91
N LEU A 16 5.75 10.27 -32.29
CA LEU A 16 6.15 8.86 -32.26
C LEU A 16 5.32 8.07 -31.25
N LEU A 17 5.06 8.63 -30.07
CA LEU A 17 4.15 8.03 -29.08
C LEU A 17 2.71 7.96 -29.63
N ASP A 18 2.29 8.89 -30.46
CA ASP A 18 0.98 8.90 -31.08
C ASP A 18 0.81 7.78 -32.13
N SER A 19 1.92 7.30 -32.71
CA SER A 19 1.93 6.14 -33.60
C SER A 19 1.85 4.80 -32.86
N VAL A 20 1.99 4.79 -31.53
CA VAL A 20 1.96 3.60 -30.69
C VAL A 20 0.58 3.46 -30.05
N THR A 21 -0.13 2.39 -30.38
CA THR A 21 -1.36 1.99 -29.70
C THR A 21 -1.12 0.78 -28.79
N TYR A 22 -0.41 -0.21 -29.29
CA TYR A 22 -0.12 -1.44 -28.57
C TYR A 22 1.39 -1.78 -28.61
N PRO A 23 1.88 -2.64 -27.73
CA PRO A 23 3.28 -3.08 -27.70
C PRO A 23 3.80 -3.67 -29.01
N SER A 24 2.94 -4.23 -29.85
CA SER A 24 3.32 -4.72 -31.18
C SER A 24 3.94 -3.65 -32.06
N ASP A 25 3.52 -2.41 -31.93
CA ASP A 25 3.98 -1.29 -32.75
C ASP A 25 5.42 -0.91 -32.43
N LEU A 26 5.88 -1.19 -31.20
CA LEU A 26 7.26 -0.90 -30.76
C LEU A 26 8.29 -1.86 -31.35
N ARG A 27 7.90 -3.06 -31.79
CA ARG A 27 8.84 -4.14 -32.14
C ARG A 27 9.68 -3.84 -33.36
N SER A 28 9.20 -2.96 -34.24
CA SER A 28 9.93 -2.52 -35.45
C SER A 28 10.85 -1.32 -35.22
N PHE A 29 10.75 -0.65 -34.07
CA PHE A 29 11.48 0.59 -33.81
C PHE A 29 12.99 0.35 -33.68
N SER A 30 13.77 1.19 -34.33
CA SER A 30 15.22 1.28 -34.12
C SER A 30 15.55 1.84 -32.74
N ILE A 31 16.79 1.66 -32.29
CA ILE A 31 17.21 2.18 -30.96
C ILE A 31 17.04 3.71 -30.87
N ASN A 32 17.27 4.46 -31.96
CA ASN A 32 17.11 5.92 -31.99
C ASN A 32 15.61 6.32 -31.84
N GLU A 33 14.70 5.55 -32.45
CA GLU A 33 13.26 5.76 -32.28
C GLU A 33 12.82 5.44 -30.86
N LEU A 34 13.34 4.38 -30.23
CA LEU A 34 13.07 4.06 -28.83
C LEU A 34 13.60 5.15 -27.88
N GLU A 35 14.76 5.77 -28.17
CA GLU A 35 15.27 6.91 -27.41
C GLU A 35 14.37 8.15 -27.55
N THR A 36 13.88 8.43 -28.75
CA THR A 36 12.92 9.51 -29.00
C THR A 36 11.62 9.24 -28.28
N LEU A 37 11.08 8.02 -28.39
CA LEU A 37 9.87 7.58 -27.71
C LEU A 37 9.99 7.73 -26.18
N SER A 38 11.16 7.43 -25.58
CA SER A 38 11.34 7.57 -24.15
C SER A 38 11.20 9.02 -23.67
N ASN A 39 11.67 9.98 -24.45
CA ASN A 39 11.51 11.41 -24.16
C ASN A 39 10.06 11.88 -24.33
N GLU A 40 9.38 11.45 -25.39
CA GLU A 40 7.97 11.77 -25.60
C GLU A 40 7.06 11.16 -24.55
N LEU A 41 7.29 9.88 -24.17
CA LEU A 41 6.55 9.20 -23.12
C LEU A 41 6.74 9.87 -21.75
N ARG A 42 7.98 10.32 -21.45
CA ARG A 42 8.27 11.07 -20.22
C ARG A 42 7.51 12.38 -20.16
N GLU A 43 7.55 13.17 -21.24
CA GLU A 43 6.85 14.45 -21.33
C GLU A 43 5.34 14.28 -21.22
N PHE A 44 4.79 13.27 -21.90
CA PHE A 44 3.37 12.93 -21.84
C PHE A 44 2.94 12.43 -20.45
N LEU A 45 3.76 11.61 -19.78
CA LEU A 45 3.50 11.15 -18.42
C LEU A 45 3.49 12.32 -17.43
N LEU A 46 4.47 13.22 -17.52
CA LEU A 46 4.54 14.44 -16.70
C LEU A 46 3.27 15.28 -16.85
N TYR A 47 2.88 15.56 -18.08
CA TYR A 47 1.65 16.30 -18.40
C TYR A 47 0.43 15.62 -17.81
N SER A 48 0.23 14.33 -18.12
CA SER A 48 -0.98 13.58 -17.76
C SER A 48 -1.16 13.47 -16.24
N VAL A 49 -0.10 13.11 -15.51
CA VAL A 49 -0.14 13.01 -14.04
C VAL A 49 -0.26 14.41 -13.41
N GLY A 50 0.30 15.44 -14.03
CA GLY A 50 0.10 16.83 -13.62
C GLY A 50 -1.38 17.23 -13.64
N GLN A 51 -2.16 16.76 -14.63
CA GLN A 51 -3.59 17.05 -14.76
C GLN A 51 -4.47 16.16 -13.88
N SER A 52 -4.12 14.89 -13.70
CA SER A 52 -4.94 13.92 -12.94
C SER A 52 -4.58 13.85 -11.46
N GLY A 53 -3.33 14.10 -11.09
CA GLY A 53 -2.70 13.62 -9.88
C GLY A 53 -2.37 12.12 -9.99
N GLY A 54 -1.57 11.60 -9.08
CA GLY A 54 -1.24 10.17 -9.03
C GLY A 54 0.23 9.89 -8.75
N HIS A 55 0.63 8.62 -8.93
CA HIS A 55 2.01 8.18 -8.75
C HIS A 55 2.88 8.67 -9.90
N LEU A 56 3.97 9.39 -9.60
CA LEU A 56 4.80 10.01 -10.63
C LEU A 56 6.24 9.49 -10.60
N GLY A 57 6.93 9.64 -9.48
CA GLY A 57 8.37 9.38 -9.41
C GLY A 57 8.78 7.95 -9.77
N GLY A 58 7.97 6.96 -9.38
CA GLY A 58 8.20 5.56 -9.74
C GLY A 58 8.09 5.32 -11.24
N GLY A 59 7.04 5.89 -11.88
CA GLY A 59 6.82 5.78 -13.34
C GLY A 59 7.94 6.41 -14.16
N LEU A 60 8.44 7.59 -13.75
CA LEU A 60 9.57 8.25 -14.41
C LEU A 60 10.86 7.42 -14.35
N GLY A 61 11.05 6.65 -13.29
CA GLY A 61 12.22 5.80 -13.10
C GLY A 61 12.28 4.57 -14.00
N VAL A 62 11.15 4.14 -14.58
CA VAL A 62 11.07 2.88 -15.36
C VAL A 62 10.64 3.05 -16.82
N ILE A 63 10.69 4.25 -17.35
CA ILE A 63 10.27 4.53 -18.75
C ILE A 63 11.08 3.69 -19.73
N GLU A 64 12.40 3.74 -19.64
CA GLU A 64 13.32 3.04 -20.54
C GLU A 64 13.12 1.51 -20.41
N LEU A 65 13.03 1.02 -19.18
CA LEU A 65 12.75 -0.40 -18.91
C LEU A 65 11.42 -0.83 -19.52
N THR A 66 10.35 -0.05 -19.33
CA THR A 66 9.00 -0.37 -19.84
C THR A 66 9.01 -0.48 -21.37
N ILE A 67 9.66 0.46 -22.05
CA ILE A 67 9.79 0.46 -23.50
C ILE A 67 10.53 -0.79 -23.97
N ILE A 68 11.67 -1.13 -23.37
CA ILE A 68 12.47 -2.29 -23.77
C ILE A 68 11.74 -3.60 -23.50
N LEU A 69 11.03 -3.73 -22.37
CA LEU A 69 10.23 -4.91 -22.10
C LEU A 69 9.13 -5.13 -23.16
N HIS A 70 8.41 -4.08 -23.54
CA HIS A 70 7.38 -4.16 -24.58
C HIS A 70 7.95 -4.30 -26.00
N HIS A 71 9.15 -3.83 -26.25
CA HIS A 71 9.85 -4.03 -27.51
C HIS A 71 10.32 -5.49 -27.70
N LEU A 72 10.78 -6.15 -26.62
CA LEU A 72 11.39 -7.48 -26.69
C LEU A 72 10.43 -8.63 -26.43
N TYR A 73 9.44 -8.44 -25.54
CA TYR A 73 8.49 -9.49 -25.16
C TYR A 73 7.17 -9.38 -25.91
N LYS A 74 6.56 -10.53 -26.20
CA LYS A 74 5.29 -10.60 -26.95
C LYS A 74 4.09 -10.43 -26.02
N THR A 75 4.05 -9.34 -25.25
CA THR A 75 2.88 -9.05 -24.41
C THR A 75 1.62 -8.82 -25.27
N PRO A 76 0.43 -9.31 -24.86
CA PRO A 76 0.09 -9.93 -23.59
C PRO A 76 0.36 -11.45 -23.53
N TYR A 77 0.84 -12.09 -24.62
CA TYR A 77 1.16 -13.53 -24.62
C TYR A 77 2.23 -13.85 -23.55
N ASP A 78 3.35 -13.13 -23.55
CA ASP A 78 4.37 -13.24 -22.51
C ASP A 78 3.87 -12.55 -21.23
N ASN A 79 4.12 -13.16 -20.08
CA ASN A 79 3.70 -12.63 -18.79
C ASN A 79 4.66 -11.56 -18.28
N LEU A 80 4.12 -10.38 -17.97
CA LEU A 80 4.84 -9.26 -17.36
C LEU A 80 4.12 -8.83 -16.09
N VAL A 81 4.75 -9.00 -14.92
CA VAL A 81 4.18 -8.63 -13.62
C VAL A 81 4.99 -7.48 -13.00
N TRP A 82 4.30 -6.39 -12.67
CA TRP A 82 4.85 -5.25 -11.96
C TRP A 82 4.57 -5.40 -10.47
N ASP A 83 5.61 -5.43 -9.64
CA ASP A 83 5.40 -5.45 -8.17
C ASP A 83 4.85 -4.11 -7.69
N VAL A 84 3.90 -4.12 -6.75
CA VAL A 84 3.12 -2.94 -6.31
C VAL A 84 2.29 -2.31 -7.45
N GLY A 85 2.93 -1.98 -8.57
CA GLY A 85 2.30 -1.40 -9.76
C GLY A 85 2.15 0.12 -9.76
N HIS A 86 2.64 0.84 -8.74
CA HIS A 86 2.61 2.31 -8.71
C HIS A 86 3.49 2.94 -9.81
N GLN A 87 4.48 2.21 -10.33
CA GLN A 87 5.36 2.60 -11.44
C GLN A 87 4.79 2.28 -12.82
N ALA A 88 3.65 1.60 -12.92
CA ALA A 88 3.15 1.03 -14.18
C ALA A 88 2.35 2.00 -15.08
N TYR A 89 2.40 3.31 -14.85
CA TYR A 89 1.71 4.27 -15.73
C TYR A 89 2.28 4.27 -17.15
N PRO A 90 3.61 4.22 -17.38
CA PRO A 90 4.17 4.02 -18.73
C PRO A 90 3.66 2.74 -19.40
N HIS A 91 3.52 1.65 -18.65
CA HIS A 91 2.93 0.40 -19.14
C HIS A 91 1.48 0.60 -19.60
N LYS A 92 0.64 1.30 -18.82
CA LYS A 92 -0.74 1.61 -19.21
C LYS A 92 -0.80 2.45 -20.49
N ILE A 93 0.07 3.45 -20.62
CA ILE A 93 0.13 4.32 -21.80
C ILE A 93 0.47 3.50 -23.05
N LEU A 94 1.46 2.59 -22.97
CA LEU A 94 1.91 1.78 -24.12
C LEU A 94 1.01 0.59 -24.45
N THR A 95 -0.04 0.34 -23.65
CA THR A 95 -0.95 -0.81 -23.78
C THR A 95 -2.39 -0.39 -24.04
N GLY A 96 -2.61 0.57 -24.93
CA GLY A 96 -3.91 0.99 -25.44
C GLY A 96 -4.73 1.91 -24.51
N ARG A 97 -4.11 2.43 -23.43
CA ARG A 97 -4.81 3.27 -22.44
C ARG A 97 -4.36 4.73 -22.42
N LYS A 98 -3.52 5.14 -23.39
CA LYS A 98 -2.98 6.49 -23.51
C LYS A 98 -4.04 7.58 -23.43
N ASP A 99 -5.11 7.44 -24.20
CA ASP A 99 -6.17 8.46 -24.31
C ASP A 99 -7.07 8.55 -23.07
N LYS A 100 -6.97 7.58 -22.14
CA LYS A 100 -7.71 7.55 -20.89
C LYS A 100 -6.85 7.81 -19.64
N ILE A 101 -5.56 8.07 -19.82
CA ILE A 101 -4.63 8.16 -18.67
C ILE A 101 -4.97 9.31 -17.72
N ASP A 102 -5.58 10.38 -18.21
CA ASP A 102 -6.07 11.51 -17.41
C ASP A 102 -7.27 11.14 -16.52
N THR A 103 -7.91 9.98 -16.75
CA THR A 103 -8.99 9.43 -15.91
C THR A 103 -8.49 8.54 -14.78
N ILE A 104 -7.18 8.31 -14.70
CA ILE A 104 -6.60 7.42 -13.69
C ILE A 104 -6.98 7.85 -12.28
N ARG A 105 -7.35 6.89 -11.42
CA ARG A 105 -7.78 7.13 -10.03
C ARG A 105 -9.11 7.89 -9.88
N LYS A 106 -9.84 8.15 -10.97
CA LYS A 106 -11.17 8.78 -10.95
C LYS A 106 -12.25 7.71 -11.11
N LYS A 107 -13.44 7.99 -10.63
CA LYS A 107 -14.60 7.10 -10.78
C LYS A 107 -14.83 6.73 -12.25
N ASN A 108 -15.02 5.44 -12.53
CA ASN A 108 -15.17 4.89 -13.86
C ASN A 108 -13.98 5.12 -14.82
N GLY A 109 -12.86 5.59 -14.28
CA GLY A 109 -11.61 5.78 -15.02
C GLY A 109 -10.64 4.61 -14.84
N LEU A 110 -9.37 4.83 -15.21
CA LEU A 110 -8.34 3.82 -15.08
C LEU A 110 -7.99 3.57 -13.60
N ALA A 111 -7.79 2.31 -13.26
CA ALA A 111 -7.35 1.87 -11.95
C ALA A 111 -5.95 2.42 -11.59
N PRO A 112 -5.69 2.69 -10.31
CA PRO A 112 -4.40 3.23 -9.85
C PRO A 112 -3.22 2.27 -10.07
N PHE A 113 -3.51 0.97 -10.12
CA PHE A 113 -2.55 -0.12 -10.30
C PHE A 113 -2.98 -1.02 -11.46
N PRO A 114 -2.09 -1.88 -12.00
CA PRO A 114 -2.47 -2.93 -12.94
C PRO A 114 -3.62 -3.79 -12.42
N SER A 115 -4.62 -4.01 -13.27
CA SER A 115 -5.81 -4.79 -12.95
C SER A 115 -6.22 -5.66 -14.14
N ARG A 116 -6.36 -6.97 -13.92
CA ARG A 116 -6.80 -7.93 -14.93
C ARG A 116 -8.21 -7.65 -15.48
N LEU A 117 -9.02 -6.91 -14.72
CA LEU A 117 -10.35 -6.48 -15.15
C LEU A 117 -10.29 -5.28 -16.09
N GLU A 118 -9.16 -4.55 -16.12
CA GLU A 118 -8.99 -3.37 -16.96
C GLU A 118 -8.34 -3.69 -18.30
N SER A 119 -7.37 -4.59 -18.32
CA SER A 119 -6.59 -4.90 -19.53
C SER A 119 -6.00 -6.31 -19.50
N GLU A 120 -5.98 -6.97 -20.67
CA GLU A 120 -5.28 -8.25 -20.86
C GLU A 120 -3.75 -8.14 -20.70
N TYR A 121 -3.19 -6.93 -20.84
CA TYR A 121 -1.78 -6.65 -20.60
C TYR A 121 -1.42 -6.61 -19.11
N ASP A 122 -2.40 -6.45 -18.24
CA ASP A 122 -2.22 -6.50 -16.79
C ASP A 122 -2.27 -7.95 -16.32
N THR A 123 -1.18 -8.68 -16.53
CA THR A 123 -1.08 -10.13 -16.32
C THR A 123 -1.51 -10.55 -14.90
N PHE A 124 -1.23 -9.71 -13.90
CA PHE A 124 -1.58 -9.93 -12.50
C PHE A 124 -2.05 -8.62 -11.85
N GLY A 125 -3.13 -8.66 -11.09
CA GLY A 125 -3.62 -7.54 -10.30
C GLY A 125 -2.70 -7.29 -9.11
N VAL A 126 -2.29 -6.03 -8.91
CA VAL A 126 -1.33 -5.63 -7.88
C VAL A 126 -1.83 -4.42 -7.09
N GLY A 127 -1.08 -3.99 -6.11
CA GLY A 127 -1.37 -2.86 -5.20
C GLY A 127 -0.57 -2.99 -3.92
N HIS A 128 -0.54 -4.19 -3.31
CA HIS A 128 0.39 -4.54 -2.25
C HIS A 128 1.73 -5.02 -2.82
N SER A 129 2.81 -4.74 -2.11
CA SER A 129 4.17 -5.10 -2.53
C SER A 129 4.47 -6.59 -2.40
N SER A 130 5.54 -7.02 -3.06
CA SER A 130 6.25 -8.27 -2.81
C SER A 130 5.50 -9.55 -3.22
N THR A 131 4.45 -9.39 -4.06
CA THR A 131 3.66 -10.52 -4.56
C THR A 131 4.10 -11.02 -5.94
N SER A 132 4.83 -10.20 -6.69
CA SER A 132 5.19 -10.46 -8.09
C SER A 132 5.98 -11.73 -8.29
N LEU A 133 6.95 -12.01 -7.40
CA LEU A 133 7.81 -13.18 -7.52
C LEU A 133 7.03 -14.48 -7.31
N SER A 134 6.16 -14.54 -6.31
CA SER A 134 5.30 -15.69 -6.08
C SER A 134 4.30 -15.90 -7.22
N ALA A 135 3.72 -14.82 -7.75
CA ALA A 135 2.80 -14.88 -8.87
C ALA A 135 3.48 -15.39 -10.14
N ILE A 136 4.66 -14.83 -10.48
CA ILE A 136 5.36 -15.18 -11.73
C ILE A 136 5.90 -16.61 -11.71
N VAL A 137 6.39 -17.11 -10.57
CA VAL A 137 6.84 -18.51 -10.48
C VAL A 137 5.67 -19.47 -10.67
N GLY A 138 4.50 -19.18 -10.09
CA GLY A 138 3.29 -19.98 -10.32
C GLY A 138 2.87 -20.00 -11.79
N MET A 139 2.97 -18.85 -12.48
CA MET A 139 2.69 -18.78 -13.92
C MET A 139 3.71 -19.52 -14.76
N ALA A 140 5.00 -19.46 -14.40
CA ALA A 140 6.06 -20.18 -15.11
C ALA A 140 5.87 -21.69 -14.98
N GLU A 141 5.60 -22.19 -13.78
CA GLU A 141 5.34 -23.61 -13.55
C GLU A 141 4.09 -24.10 -14.27
N ALA A 142 3.01 -23.32 -14.29
CA ALA A 142 1.79 -23.68 -15.02
C ALA A 142 1.99 -23.80 -16.54
N ASN A 143 3.00 -23.12 -17.09
CA ASN A 143 3.33 -23.11 -18.51
C ASN A 143 4.53 -24.01 -18.87
N ARG A 144 5.20 -24.63 -17.90
CA ARG A 144 6.47 -25.37 -18.10
C ARG A 144 6.37 -26.41 -19.21
N GLU A 145 5.29 -27.18 -19.26
CA GLU A 145 5.06 -28.23 -20.27
C GLU A 145 4.12 -27.77 -21.40
N SER A 146 3.08 -27.00 -21.08
CA SER A 146 2.04 -26.64 -22.02
C SER A 146 2.44 -25.53 -22.99
N ASN A 147 3.27 -24.60 -22.56
CA ASN A 147 3.72 -23.42 -23.34
C ASN A 147 5.19 -23.08 -23.01
N PRO A 148 6.16 -23.94 -23.32
CA PRO A 148 7.57 -23.78 -22.92
C PRO A 148 8.22 -22.51 -23.51
N ASP A 149 7.73 -22.01 -24.64
CA ASP A 149 8.24 -20.82 -25.31
C ASP A 149 7.75 -19.50 -24.67
N LYS A 150 6.72 -19.58 -23.81
CA LYS A 150 6.14 -18.42 -23.14
C LYS A 150 7.13 -17.87 -22.12
N LYS A 151 7.38 -16.56 -22.18
CA LYS A 151 8.33 -15.89 -21.29
C LYS A 151 7.61 -15.31 -20.08
N HIS A 152 8.32 -15.25 -18.95
CA HIS A 152 7.80 -14.83 -17.66
C HIS A 152 8.75 -13.80 -17.04
N VAL A 153 8.28 -12.57 -16.85
CA VAL A 153 9.07 -11.45 -16.33
C VAL A 153 8.39 -10.83 -15.13
N ALA A 154 9.13 -10.65 -14.04
CA ALA A 154 8.70 -9.86 -12.88
C ALA A 154 9.63 -8.67 -12.68
N VAL A 155 9.07 -7.48 -12.46
CA VAL A 155 9.79 -6.27 -12.07
C VAL A 155 9.47 -5.96 -10.63
N ILE A 156 10.48 -5.98 -9.76
CA ILE A 156 10.34 -5.74 -8.32
C ILE A 156 11.29 -4.63 -7.88
N GLY A 157 10.81 -3.72 -7.03
CA GLY A 157 11.63 -2.67 -6.43
C GLY A 157 12.45 -3.18 -5.24
N ASP A 158 13.55 -2.47 -4.96
CA ASP A 158 14.45 -2.73 -3.82
C ASP A 158 13.72 -2.70 -2.47
N GLY A 159 12.80 -1.74 -2.26
CA GLY A 159 11.93 -1.72 -1.07
C GLY A 159 11.03 -2.96 -0.95
N ALA A 160 10.43 -3.41 -2.05
CA ALA A 160 9.56 -4.59 -2.06
C ALA A 160 10.34 -5.90 -1.84
N MET A 161 11.63 -5.92 -2.15
CA MET A 161 12.53 -7.06 -1.86
C MET A 161 12.77 -7.28 -0.36
N THR A 162 12.45 -6.31 0.51
CA THR A 162 12.67 -6.44 1.97
C THR A 162 11.64 -7.31 2.67
N ALA A 163 10.51 -7.64 2.03
CA ALA A 163 9.47 -8.48 2.62
C ALA A 163 9.85 -9.97 2.65
N GLY A 164 9.42 -10.68 3.70
CA GLY A 164 9.67 -12.12 3.87
C GLY A 164 9.20 -12.94 2.67
N MET A 165 7.99 -12.65 2.14
CA MET A 165 7.44 -13.38 0.99
C MET A 165 8.31 -13.28 -0.28
N ALA A 166 9.05 -12.19 -0.48
CA ALA A 166 10.00 -12.09 -1.59
C ALA A 166 11.15 -13.08 -1.43
N PHE A 167 11.67 -13.23 -0.20
CA PHE A 167 12.72 -14.23 0.12
C PHE A 167 12.22 -15.66 0.01
N GLU A 168 11.00 -15.94 0.48
CA GLU A 168 10.35 -17.26 0.31
C GLU A 168 10.24 -17.62 -1.17
N ALA A 169 9.79 -16.67 -2.01
CA ALA A 169 9.70 -16.86 -3.45
C ALA A 169 11.09 -17.10 -4.09
N LEU A 170 12.11 -16.31 -3.74
CA LEU A 170 13.48 -16.48 -4.27
C LEU A 170 14.05 -17.86 -3.91
N SER A 171 13.87 -18.30 -2.66
CA SER A 171 14.28 -19.64 -2.23
C SER A 171 13.59 -20.75 -3.03
N HIS A 172 12.29 -20.61 -3.26
CA HIS A 172 11.51 -21.58 -4.04
C HIS A 172 11.87 -21.57 -5.52
N ILE A 173 12.09 -20.39 -6.12
CA ILE A 173 12.56 -20.23 -7.50
C ILE A 173 13.92 -20.93 -7.69
N GLY A 174 14.85 -20.76 -6.77
CA GLY A 174 16.15 -21.42 -6.82
C GLY A 174 16.08 -22.94 -6.74
N HIS A 175 15.08 -23.48 -6.04
CA HIS A 175 14.80 -24.93 -5.99
C HIS A 175 14.18 -25.45 -7.29
N LEU A 176 13.13 -24.78 -7.79
CA LEU A 176 12.38 -25.21 -8.98
C LEU A 176 13.13 -24.96 -10.30
N LYS A 177 13.98 -23.93 -10.33
CA LYS A 177 14.73 -23.49 -11.51
C LYS A 177 13.85 -23.23 -12.75
N PRO A 178 12.75 -22.43 -12.63
CA PRO A 178 11.89 -22.11 -13.76
C PRO A 178 12.58 -21.16 -14.75
N ASN A 179 12.13 -21.19 -16.02
CA ASN A 179 12.56 -20.22 -17.02
C ASN A 179 11.81 -18.89 -16.80
N LEU A 180 12.43 -17.98 -16.07
CA LEU A 180 11.87 -16.65 -15.80
C LEU A 180 12.97 -15.59 -15.62
N LEU A 181 12.59 -14.33 -15.78
CA LEU A 181 13.44 -13.17 -15.54
C LEU A 181 12.86 -12.35 -14.38
N ILE A 182 13.67 -12.17 -13.35
CA ILE A 182 13.43 -11.21 -12.28
C ILE A 182 14.26 -9.97 -12.57
N ILE A 183 13.64 -8.81 -12.57
CA ILE A 183 14.32 -7.51 -12.72
C ILE A 183 14.18 -6.76 -11.39
N LEU A 184 15.29 -6.64 -10.68
CA LEU A 184 15.40 -5.78 -9.52
C LEU A 184 15.61 -4.34 -9.99
N ASN A 185 14.61 -3.51 -9.79
CA ASN A 185 14.67 -2.07 -10.04
C ASN A 185 15.12 -1.36 -8.76
N ASP A 186 16.42 -1.15 -8.64
CA ASP A 186 17.06 -0.53 -7.49
C ASP A 186 17.18 0.99 -7.70
N ASN A 187 16.49 1.76 -6.88
CA ASN A 187 16.56 3.22 -6.87
C ASN A 187 16.84 3.81 -5.49
N ASP A 188 17.24 2.96 -4.54
CA ASP A 188 17.57 3.28 -3.14
C ASP A 188 16.42 3.96 -2.39
N MET A 189 15.16 3.64 -2.78
CA MET A 189 13.96 4.26 -2.22
C MET A 189 12.76 3.30 -2.24
N SER A 190 12.04 3.27 -1.11
CA SER A 190 10.64 2.86 -1.07
C SER A 190 9.71 4.09 -1.14
N ILE A 191 8.73 4.21 -0.24
CA ILE A 191 8.00 5.47 -0.01
C ILE A 191 8.94 6.48 0.68
N SER A 192 9.69 6.02 1.69
CA SER A 192 10.81 6.72 2.35
C SER A 192 12.15 6.10 1.93
N GLU A 193 13.26 6.57 2.52
CA GLU A 193 14.57 5.92 2.38
C GLU A 193 14.49 4.48 2.89
N ASN A 194 15.10 3.56 2.16
CA ASN A 194 15.12 2.16 2.54
C ASN A 194 15.92 1.92 3.81
N VAL A 195 15.44 1.03 4.66
CA VAL A 195 16.10 0.64 5.91
C VAL A 195 16.44 -0.86 5.90
N GLY A 196 17.43 -1.23 6.73
CA GLY A 196 17.79 -2.62 6.99
C GLY A 196 19.03 -3.12 6.25
N GLY A 197 19.40 -4.37 6.55
CA GLY A 197 20.64 -4.99 6.07
C GLY A 197 20.70 -5.15 4.55
N LEU A 198 19.57 -5.43 3.91
CA LEU A 198 19.49 -5.57 2.45
C LEU A 198 19.69 -4.23 1.75
N SER A 199 19.11 -3.15 2.27
CA SER A 199 19.35 -1.79 1.77
C SER A 199 20.84 -1.42 1.87
N ASN A 200 21.47 -1.71 3.00
CA ASN A 200 22.90 -1.52 3.17
C ASN A 200 23.74 -2.35 2.17
N TYR A 201 23.27 -3.55 1.82
CA TYR A 201 23.90 -4.39 0.81
C TYR A 201 23.81 -3.75 -0.58
N PHE A 202 22.64 -3.26 -1.01
CA PHE A 202 22.48 -2.55 -2.27
C PHE A 202 23.27 -1.23 -2.31
N SER A 203 23.25 -0.45 -1.25
CA SER A 203 24.04 0.79 -1.16
C SER A 203 25.55 0.56 -1.33
N ARG A 204 26.09 -0.58 -0.82
CA ARG A 204 27.48 -0.99 -1.06
C ARG A 204 27.74 -1.31 -2.53
N ILE A 205 26.78 -1.94 -3.22
CA ILE A 205 26.87 -2.19 -4.66
C ILE A 205 26.95 -0.87 -5.42
N TRP A 206 26.11 0.11 -5.08
CA TRP A 206 26.14 1.45 -5.65
C TRP A 206 27.50 2.16 -5.47
N ALA A 207 28.09 2.01 -4.30
CA ALA A 207 29.37 2.63 -3.95
C ALA A 207 30.57 1.92 -4.58
N SER A 208 30.42 0.72 -5.14
CA SER A 208 31.50 -0.12 -5.61
C SER A 208 32.27 0.49 -6.79
N LYS A 209 33.58 0.19 -6.89
CA LYS A 209 34.44 0.59 -8.02
C LYS A 209 33.95 -0.02 -9.34
N THR A 210 33.28 -1.16 -9.29
CA THR A 210 32.72 -1.85 -10.46
C THR A 210 31.63 -0.99 -11.11
N TYR A 211 30.68 -0.45 -10.33
CA TYR A 211 29.66 0.45 -10.86
C TYR A 211 30.25 1.75 -11.43
N LYS A 212 31.21 2.35 -10.72
CA LYS A 212 31.92 3.57 -11.22
C LYS A 212 32.75 3.30 -12.47
N GLY A 213 33.24 2.07 -12.65
CA GLY A 213 33.98 1.63 -13.86
C GLY A 213 33.05 1.43 -15.06
N ILE A 214 31.87 0.83 -14.86
CA ILE A 214 30.86 0.61 -15.92
C ILE A 214 30.38 1.93 -16.52
N LYS A 215 30.17 2.95 -15.70
CA LYS A 215 29.78 4.30 -16.16
C LYS A 215 30.84 5.01 -17.02
N LYS A 216 32.12 4.56 -16.96
CA LYS A 216 33.24 5.10 -17.76
C LYS A 216 33.57 4.26 -18.99
N SER A 217 33.17 3.00 -19.04
CA SER A 217 33.54 2.03 -20.09
C SER A 217 32.28 1.54 -20.80
N GLY A 218 31.71 2.36 -21.65
CA GLY A 218 30.65 1.92 -22.54
C GLY A 218 31.08 0.68 -23.35
N ALA A 219 30.27 -0.36 -23.33
CA ALA A 219 30.13 -1.39 -24.38
C ALA A 219 31.27 -2.39 -24.62
N SER A 220 32.13 -2.76 -23.67
CA SER A 220 33.21 -3.71 -23.98
C SER A 220 33.18 -5.08 -23.27
N PHE A 221 32.14 -5.45 -22.51
CA PHE A 221 32.17 -6.65 -21.69
C PHE A 221 31.26 -7.82 -22.12
N LEU A 222 30.54 -7.71 -23.23
CA LEU A 222 29.67 -8.80 -23.70
C LEU A 222 30.16 -9.35 -25.05
N LYS A 223 31.26 -10.09 -25.03
CA LYS A 223 31.53 -11.08 -26.08
C LYS A 223 30.91 -12.41 -25.65
N PRO A 224 30.25 -13.17 -26.56
CA PRO A 224 29.69 -14.47 -26.22
C PRO A 224 30.85 -15.43 -25.89
N LEU A 225 30.91 -15.93 -24.65
CA LEU A 225 31.92 -16.90 -24.21
C LEU A 225 31.25 -18.23 -23.86
N PRO A 226 31.82 -19.34 -24.35
CA PRO A 226 31.34 -20.70 -24.11
C PRO A 226 31.48 -21.14 -22.63
N GLN A 227 30.96 -22.31 -22.31
CA GLN A 227 30.92 -23.00 -20.99
C GLN A 227 32.19 -22.90 -20.11
N ALA A 228 33.37 -22.62 -20.68
CA ALA A 228 34.62 -22.40 -19.95
C ALA A 228 34.61 -21.16 -19.04
N TYR A 229 33.71 -20.19 -19.27
CA TYR A 229 33.58 -18.97 -18.45
C TYR A 229 33.00 -19.26 -17.07
N HIS A 230 32.06 -20.20 -16.97
CA HIS A 230 31.48 -20.62 -15.68
C HIS A 230 32.52 -21.29 -14.76
N LEU A 231 33.44 -22.03 -15.32
CA LEU A 231 34.49 -22.70 -14.54
C LEU A 231 35.57 -21.72 -14.06
N ALA A 232 35.98 -20.78 -14.94
CA ALA A 232 36.95 -19.74 -14.61
C ALA A 232 36.40 -18.76 -13.56
N ARG A 233 35.11 -18.40 -13.67
CA ARG A 233 34.43 -17.51 -12.72
C ARG A 233 34.29 -18.16 -11.33
N LYS A 234 34.03 -19.47 -11.25
CA LYS A 234 33.95 -20.20 -10.00
C LYS A 234 35.29 -20.21 -9.22
N VAL A 235 36.39 -20.29 -9.91
CA VAL A 235 37.75 -20.24 -9.32
C VAL A 235 38.12 -18.80 -8.93
N GLU A 236 37.76 -17.81 -9.74
CA GLU A 236 37.99 -16.38 -9.45
C GLU A 236 37.09 -15.86 -8.31
N THR A 237 35.86 -16.38 -8.19
CA THR A 237 34.90 -16.04 -7.14
C THR A 237 35.35 -16.55 -5.78
N GLN A 238 35.96 -17.73 -5.69
CA GLN A 238 36.52 -18.24 -4.43
C GLN A 238 37.72 -17.42 -3.93
N MET A 239 38.47 -16.78 -4.82
CA MET A 239 39.59 -15.91 -4.44
C MET A 239 39.15 -14.44 -4.18
N LYS A 240 37.98 -14.00 -4.65
CA LYS A 240 37.42 -12.63 -4.42
C LYS A 240 36.25 -12.62 -3.43
N ALA A 241 36.05 -13.68 -2.67
CA ALA A 241 34.88 -13.95 -1.82
C ALA A 241 34.57 -12.90 -0.72
N MET A 242 35.17 -11.73 -0.74
CA MET A 242 34.91 -10.74 0.29
C MET A 242 33.86 -9.67 -0.05
N VAL A 243 33.52 -9.38 -1.29
CA VAL A 243 32.40 -8.45 -1.65
C VAL A 243 32.12 -8.47 -3.17
N ALA A 244 31.59 -9.55 -3.73
CA ALA A 244 31.05 -9.52 -5.09
C ALA A 244 29.55 -9.15 -5.05
N PRO A 245 29.08 -8.18 -5.86
CA PRO A 245 27.65 -7.94 -6.01
C PRO A 245 26.93 -9.21 -6.47
N GLY A 246 25.77 -9.54 -5.84
CA GLY A 246 24.94 -10.65 -6.29
C GLY A 246 25.14 -12.00 -5.60
N THR A 247 26.17 -12.16 -4.76
CA THR A 247 26.50 -13.45 -4.12
C THR A 247 25.29 -14.09 -3.41
N ILE A 248 24.46 -13.32 -2.74
CA ILE A 248 23.27 -13.85 -2.05
C ILE A 248 22.26 -14.48 -3.03
N PHE A 249 22.08 -13.91 -4.21
CA PHE A 249 21.14 -14.42 -5.22
C PHE A 249 21.72 -15.65 -5.93
N GLU A 250 23.05 -15.66 -6.15
CA GLU A 250 23.76 -16.82 -6.72
C GLU A 250 23.73 -18.02 -5.76
N GLU A 251 23.90 -17.80 -4.46
CA GLU A 251 23.77 -18.86 -3.43
C GLU A 251 22.34 -19.40 -3.35
N LEU A 252 21.31 -18.57 -3.62
CA LEU A 252 19.93 -19.03 -3.75
C LEU A 252 19.66 -19.77 -5.07
N GLY A 253 20.64 -19.87 -5.98
CA GLY A 253 20.52 -20.62 -7.23
C GLY A 253 20.01 -19.83 -8.43
N LEU A 254 20.03 -18.50 -8.37
CA LEU A 254 19.68 -17.63 -9.48
C LEU A 254 20.94 -17.18 -10.25
N ASN A 255 20.82 -16.98 -11.56
CA ASN A 255 21.88 -16.38 -12.36
C ASN A 255 21.82 -14.84 -12.25
N TYR A 256 22.69 -14.26 -11.41
CA TYR A 256 22.73 -12.82 -11.18
C TYR A 256 23.55 -12.09 -12.24
N ILE A 257 22.95 -11.02 -12.81
CA ILE A 257 23.55 -10.13 -13.78
C ILE A 257 23.36 -8.68 -13.30
N GLY A 258 24.40 -7.88 -13.37
CA GLY A 258 24.36 -6.46 -13.03
C GLY A 258 25.34 -6.07 -11.93
N PRO A 259 25.18 -4.86 -11.37
CA PRO A 259 24.16 -3.87 -11.75
C PRO A 259 24.47 -3.20 -13.10
N ILE A 260 23.41 -2.83 -13.86
CA ILE A 260 23.50 -2.06 -15.10
C ILE A 260 22.71 -0.75 -14.99
N ASP A 261 22.96 0.20 -15.90
CA ASP A 261 22.24 1.48 -15.96
C ASP A 261 20.84 1.27 -16.55
N GLY A 262 19.80 1.37 -15.72
CA GLY A 262 18.39 1.24 -16.11
C GLY A 262 17.84 2.38 -16.97
N HIS A 263 18.63 3.44 -17.21
CA HIS A 263 18.28 4.54 -18.12
C HIS A 263 19.02 4.45 -19.47
N ASN A 264 19.89 3.44 -19.66
CA ASN A 264 20.57 3.19 -20.91
C ASN A 264 19.80 2.18 -21.76
N LEU A 265 18.97 2.67 -22.69
CA LEU A 265 18.13 1.86 -23.58
C LEU A 265 18.92 0.81 -24.36
N LYS A 266 20.10 1.16 -24.88
CA LYS A 266 20.94 0.24 -25.65
C LYS A 266 21.44 -0.90 -24.76
N GLU A 267 21.97 -0.59 -23.60
CA GLU A 267 22.47 -1.59 -22.64
C GLU A 267 21.33 -2.50 -22.16
N LEU A 268 20.18 -1.94 -21.79
CA LEU A 268 18.98 -2.70 -21.42
C LEU A 268 18.56 -3.67 -22.53
N LYS A 269 18.48 -3.17 -23.80
CA LYS A 269 18.12 -3.98 -24.95
C LYS A 269 19.10 -5.14 -25.15
N ASP A 270 20.39 -4.85 -25.15
CA ASP A 270 21.43 -5.85 -25.39
C ASP A 270 21.44 -6.94 -24.30
N VAL A 271 21.37 -6.52 -23.00
CA VAL A 271 21.37 -7.45 -21.87
C VAL A 271 20.10 -8.30 -21.82
N ILE A 272 18.91 -7.67 -21.91
CA ILE A 272 17.65 -8.40 -21.79
C ILE A 272 17.43 -9.31 -23.02
N SER A 273 17.85 -8.92 -24.23
CA SER A 273 17.81 -9.80 -25.41
C SER A 273 18.64 -11.06 -25.19
N ASN A 274 19.85 -10.92 -24.63
CA ASN A 274 20.70 -12.06 -24.34
C ASN A 274 20.08 -12.96 -23.25
N LEU A 275 19.56 -12.37 -22.16
CA LEU A 275 18.95 -13.12 -21.05
C LEU A 275 17.72 -13.93 -21.46
N LYS A 276 17.00 -13.47 -22.47
CA LYS A 276 15.83 -14.16 -23.03
C LYS A 276 16.15 -15.55 -23.60
N GLU A 277 17.41 -15.75 -24.02
CA GLU A 277 17.89 -17.01 -24.60
C GLU A 277 18.47 -17.99 -23.56
N PHE A 278 18.63 -17.55 -22.29
CA PHE A 278 19.14 -18.43 -21.22
C PHE A 278 18.03 -19.22 -20.56
N GLU A 279 18.36 -20.46 -20.18
CA GLU A 279 17.48 -21.30 -19.38
C GLU A 279 17.67 -21.08 -17.88
N GLY A 280 16.65 -21.38 -17.12
CA GLY A 280 16.61 -21.22 -15.66
C GLY A 280 16.34 -19.80 -15.19
N PRO A 281 16.35 -19.57 -13.86
CA PRO A 281 15.98 -18.28 -13.30
C PRO A 281 17.09 -17.25 -13.45
N GLN A 282 16.78 -16.18 -14.18
CA GLN A 282 17.67 -15.04 -14.40
C GLN A 282 17.30 -13.92 -13.42
N PHE A 283 18.30 -13.28 -12.82
CA PHE A 283 18.12 -12.15 -11.92
C PHE A 283 18.92 -10.94 -12.42
N LEU A 284 18.25 -10.00 -13.04
CA LEU A 284 18.84 -8.76 -13.56
C LEU A 284 18.70 -7.64 -12.55
N HIS A 285 19.81 -7.08 -12.09
CA HIS A 285 19.86 -5.90 -11.24
C HIS A 285 20.08 -4.66 -12.10
N ILE A 286 19.10 -3.74 -12.10
CA ILE A 286 19.21 -2.44 -12.75
C ILE A 286 19.20 -1.33 -11.72
N ILE A 287 19.98 -0.29 -11.98
CA ILE A 287 19.99 0.93 -11.17
C ILE A 287 19.23 2.02 -11.92
N THR A 288 18.21 2.57 -11.27
CA THR A 288 17.40 3.66 -11.81
C THR A 288 17.37 4.84 -10.83
N LYS A 289 16.77 5.94 -11.27
CA LYS A 289 16.58 7.12 -10.44
C LYS A 289 15.10 7.44 -10.35
N LYS A 290 14.54 7.37 -9.14
CA LYS A 290 13.16 7.76 -8.88
C LYS A 290 12.96 9.24 -9.22
N GLY A 291 11.98 9.56 -10.08
CA GLY A 291 11.77 10.92 -10.58
C GLY A 291 12.66 11.34 -11.76
N ALA A 292 13.34 10.39 -12.42
CA ALA A 292 14.29 10.65 -13.49
C ALA A 292 13.75 11.58 -14.60
N GLY A 293 14.51 12.62 -14.91
CA GLY A 293 14.18 13.60 -15.93
C GLY A 293 13.27 14.75 -15.48
N LEU A 294 12.95 14.88 -14.20
CA LEU A 294 12.33 16.06 -13.61
C LEU A 294 13.15 16.53 -12.40
N ASP A 295 13.80 17.71 -12.50
CA ASP A 295 14.72 18.21 -11.47
C ASP A 295 14.12 18.22 -10.07
N SER A 296 12.89 18.71 -9.92
CA SER A 296 12.21 18.77 -8.63
C SER A 296 11.89 17.38 -8.05
N ALA A 297 11.55 16.39 -8.90
CA ALA A 297 11.25 15.03 -8.45
C ALA A 297 12.53 14.25 -8.09
N GLU A 298 13.64 14.55 -8.76
CA GLU A 298 14.94 13.99 -8.41
C GLU A 298 15.48 14.54 -7.08
N ALA A 299 15.16 15.81 -6.77
CA ALA A 299 15.54 16.47 -5.52
C ALA A 299 14.64 16.05 -4.34
N ASP A 300 13.34 15.85 -4.57
CA ASP A 300 12.36 15.42 -3.53
C ASP A 300 11.66 14.13 -3.96
N ARG A 301 12.34 13.01 -3.82
CA ARG A 301 11.85 11.68 -4.22
C ARG A 301 10.65 11.20 -3.40
N ILE A 302 10.50 11.72 -2.18
CA ILE A 302 9.38 11.40 -1.27
C ILE A 302 8.15 12.19 -1.68
N GLY A 303 8.25 13.50 -1.80
CA GLY A 303 7.13 14.37 -2.19
C GLY A 303 6.57 14.06 -3.58
N PHE A 304 7.42 13.59 -4.49
CA PHE A 304 7.02 13.19 -5.85
C PHE A 304 6.69 11.69 -6.00
N HIS A 305 6.61 10.93 -4.91
CA HIS A 305 6.08 9.55 -4.97
C HIS A 305 4.65 9.55 -5.54
N ALA A 306 3.79 10.41 -5.00
CA ALA A 306 2.46 10.68 -5.53
C ALA A 306 2.13 12.17 -5.38
N ILE A 307 1.67 12.80 -6.46
CA ILE A 307 1.35 14.24 -6.48
C ILE A 307 -0.15 14.49 -6.61
N GLY A 308 -0.60 15.63 -6.09
CA GLY A 308 -1.92 16.18 -6.41
C GLY A 308 -1.93 16.85 -7.79
N LYS A 309 -3.12 17.27 -8.26
CA LYS A 309 -3.25 18.07 -9.50
C LYS A 309 -2.50 19.39 -9.37
N ILE A 310 -1.77 19.81 -10.42
CA ILE A 310 -0.95 21.03 -10.39
C ILE A 310 -1.76 22.27 -10.05
N ASN A 311 -2.98 22.40 -10.58
CA ASN A 311 -3.84 23.55 -10.31
C ASN A 311 -4.41 23.58 -8.88
N SER A 312 -4.44 22.43 -8.18
CA SER A 312 -4.86 22.36 -6.77
C SER A 312 -3.72 22.67 -5.79
N ILE A 313 -2.47 22.64 -6.24
CA ILE A 313 -1.30 22.98 -5.40
C ILE A 313 -1.30 24.49 -5.04
N LYS A 314 -1.98 25.33 -5.83
CA LYS A 314 -2.16 26.76 -5.55
C LYS A 314 -3.27 27.04 -4.52
N ASP A 315 -4.15 26.08 -4.28
CA ASP A 315 -5.16 26.20 -3.23
C ASP A 315 -4.52 25.99 -1.86
N LYS A 316 -4.67 27.00 -1.00
CA LYS A 316 -4.12 27.05 0.36
C LYS A 316 -4.25 25.71 1.04
N LYS A 317 -3.13 25.17 1.58
CA LYS A 317 -3.15 24.02 2.50
C LYS A 317 -4.34 24.17 3.44
N SER A 318 -5.26 23.22 3.42
CA SER A 318 -6.36 23.16 4.37
C SER A 318 -5.77 23.30 5.76
N LYS A 319 -6.27 24.24 6.56
CA LYS A 319 -5.87 24.41 7.97
C LYS A 319 -6.33 23.24 8.84
N GLN A 320 -7.17 22.38 8.29
CA GLN A 320 -7.76 21.24 8.99
C GLN A 320 -6.78 20.07 9.06
N LYS A 321 -6.58 19.54 10.27
CA LYS A 321 -5.70 18.40 10.52
C LYS A 321 -6.30 17.11 9.99
N LYS A 322 -5.45 16.27 9.41
CA LYS A 322 -5.80 14.90 9.07
C LYS A 322 -5.72 14.00 10.31
N TYR A 323 -6.40 12.87 10.30
CA TYR A 323 -6.33 11.91 11.41
C TYR A 323 -4.90 11.42 11.68
N GLN A 324 -4.07 11.23 10.65
CA GLN A 324 -2.65 10.90 10.82
C GLN A 324 -1.86 11.99 11.56
N ASP A 325 -2.23 13.27 11.40
CA ASP A 325 -1.60 14.39 12.12
C ASP A 325 -2.01 14.37 13.59
N ILE A 326 -3.28 14.01 13.88
CA ILE A 326 -3.80 13.82 15.24
C ILE A 326 -3.05 12.68 15.95
N PHE A 327 -2.85 11.56 15.26
CA PHE A 327 -2.04 10.44 15.77
C PHE A 327 -0.58 10.86 15.99
N GLY A 328 0.03 11.57 15.03
CA GLY A 328 1.40 12.05 15.14
C GLY A 328 1.63 12.99 16.32
N GLU A 329 0.70 13.90 16.61
CA GLU A 329 0.72 14.74 17.81
C GLU A 329 0.51 13.92 19.08
N TRP A 330 -0.45 12.99 19.07
CA TRP A 330 -0.76 12.16 20.22
C TRP A 330 0.44 11.29 20.63
N ILE A 331 1.11 10.63 19.67
CA ILE A 331 2.23 9.74 20.00
C ILE A 331 3.43 10.50 20.61
N ILE A 332 3.64 11.76 20.19
CA ILE A 332 4.65 12.64 20.78
C ILE A 332 4.27 12.99 22.22
N ASP A 333 3.05 13.48 22.45
CA ASP A 333 2.56 13.86 23.78
C ASP A 333 2.58 12.64 24.73
N MET A 334 2.20 11.45 24.24
CA MET A 334 2.21 10.22 25.03
C MET A 334 3.62 9.73 25.34
N ALA A 335 4.57 9.89 24.41
CA ALA A 335 5.97 9.55 24.62
C ALA A 335 6.68 10.51 25.59
N GLU A 336 6.23 11.74 25.70
CA GLU A 336 6.68 12.66 26.76
C GLU A 336 6.17 12.22 28.14
N ALA A 337 4.98 11.65 28.21
CA ALA A 337 4.37 11.18 29.45
C ALA A 337 4.80 9.74 29.84
N SER A 338 5.34 8.95 28.91
CA SER A 338 5.72 7.54 29.15
C SER A 338 7.04 7.21 28.43
N GLU A 339 8.05 6.82 29.22
CA GLU A 339 9.37 6.41 28.67
C GLU A 339 9.34 5.03 28.01
N ASP A 340 8.33 4.22 28.28
CA ASP A 340 8.19 2.87 27.73
C ASP A 340 7.58 2.83 26.35
N LEU A 341 7.03 3.94 25.85
CA LEU A 341 6.45 4.02 24.53
C LEU A 341 7.50 3.83 23.43
N ILE A 342 7.26 2.88 22.53
CA ILE A 342 8.05 2.63 21.33
C ILE A 342 7.11 2.74 20.11
N GLY A 343 7.47 3.58 19.14
CA GLY A 343 6.75 3.71 17.86
C GLY A 343 7.36 2.83 16.78
N ILE A 344 6.53 2.02 16.11
CA ILE A 344 6.94 1.09 15.04
C ILE A 344 6.10 1.34 13.81
N THR A 345 6.72 1.30 12.62
CA THR A 345 5.99 1.33 11.36
C THR A 345 6.68 0.49 10.28
N PRO A 346 5.93 -0.26 9.45
CA PRO A 346 6.49 -0.94 8.28
C PRO A 346 6.52 0.01 7.07
N ALA A 347 7.63 0.72 6.86
CA ALA A 347 7.93 1.61 5.72
C ALA A 347 6.93 2.77 5.50
N MET A 348 6.19 3.20 6.54
CA MET A 348 5.10 4.17 6.39
C MET A 348 5.27 5.42 7.28
N ARG A 349 6.53 5.85 7.53
CA ARG A 349 6.84 6.99 8.41
C ARG A 349 6.03 8.25 8.09
N GLU A 350 6.03 8.66 6.82
CA GLU A 350 5.33 9.86 6.34
C GLU A 350 3.81 9.66 6.36
N GLY A 351 3.38 8.52 5.86
CA GLY A 351 1.97 8.17 5.74
C GLY A 351 1.26 8.00 7.07
N SER A 352 1.96 7.53 8.09
CA SER A 352 1.41 7.35 9.44
C SER A 352 1.65 8.55 10.38
N GLY A 353 2.22 9.68 9.89
CA GLY A 353 2.44 10.88 10.71
C GLY A 353 3.55 10.77 11.74
N LEU A 354 4.53 9.87 11.53
CA LEU A 354 5.61 9.60 12.49
C LEU A 354 6.89 10.43 12.24
N VAL A 355 6.90 11.35 11.27
CA VAL A 355 8.11 12.13 10.92
C VAL A 355 8.66 12.90 12.11
N GLU A 356 7.82 13.67 12.81
CA GLU A 356 8.27 14.48 13.95
C GLU A 356 8.60 13.61 15.18
N PHE A 357 7.86 12.50 15.38
CA PHE A 357 8.17 11.52 16.41
C PHE A 357 9.56 10.90 16.21
N SER A 358 9.89 10.49 14.98
CA SER A 358 11.19 9.89 14.65
C SER A 358 12.37 10.83 14.88
N LYS A 359 12.18 12.14 14.68
CA LYS A 359 13.19 13.16 14.96
C LYS A 359 13.36 13.42 16.46
N LYS A 360 12.24 13.49 17.19
CA LYS A 360 12.23 13.82 18.62
C LYS A 360 12.66 12.65 19.49
N PHE A 361 12.31 11.42 19.10
CA PHE A 361 12.58 10.20 19.86
C PHE A 361 13.26 9.12 19.00
N PRO A 362 14.46 9.38 18.42
CA PRO A 362 15.09 8.47 17.45
C PRO A 362 15.39 7.08 18.04
N ASN A 363 15.66 6.97 19.34
CA ASN A 363 15.93 5.70 20.02
C ASN A 363 14.65 4.92 20.40
N ARG A 364 13.47 5.49 20.17
CA ARG A 364 12.15 4.89 20.43
C ARG A 364 11.31 4.79 19.18
N TYR A 365 11.92 4.97 18.01
CA TYR A 365 11.30 4.85 16.70
C TYR A 365 11.98 3.74 15.90
N PHE A 366 11.18 2.86 15.33
CA PHE A 366 11.65 1.78 14.47
C PHE A 366 10.83 1.75 13.15
N ASP A 367 11.52 1.98 12.04
CA ASP A 367 11.03 1.58 10.73
C ASP A 367 11.61 0.20 10.43
N VAL A 368 10.74 -0.77 10.15
CA VAL A 368 11.13 -2.17 9.92
C VAL A 368 11.12 -2.55 8.44
N ALA A 369 11.15 -1.57 7.55
CA ALA A 369 10.95 -1.75 6.11
C ALA A 369 9.56 -2.33 5.77
N ILE A 370 9.35 -2.84 4.54
CA ILE A 370 8.07 -3.46 4.16
C ILE A 370 8.01 -4.88 4.75
N ALA A 371 7.82 -4.96 6.06
CA ALA A 371 7.87 -6.22 6.81
C ALA A 371 6.80 -6.23 7.92
N GLU A 372 5.53 -6.28 7.52
CA GLU A 372 4.38 -6.16 8.42
C GLU A 372 4.35 -7.29 9.45
N GLN A 373 4.61 -8.53 9.06
CA GLN A 373 4.70 -9.69 9.95
C GLN A 373 5.77 -9.47 11.02
N HIS A 374 6.97 -9.07 10.59
CA HIS A 374 8.07 -8.75 11.50
C HIS A 374 7.71 -7.61 12.46
N SER A 375 7.01 -6.57 11.98
CA SER A 375 6.62 -5.43 12.83
C SER A 375 5.75 -5.85 14.02
N VAL A 376 4.85 -6.80 13.80
CA VAL A 376 3.92 -7.30 14.84
C VAL A 376 4.67 -8.19 15.84
N THR A 377 5.47 -9.15 15.37
CA THR A 377 6.28 -10.02 16.26
C THR A 377 7.37 -9.23 17.00
N PHE A 378 7.98 -8.23 16.35
CA PHE A 378 8.93 -7.32 17.01
C PHE A 378 8.26 -6.53 18.14
N ALA A 379 7.05 -6.02 17.91
CA ALA A 379 6.26 -5.38 18.95
C ALA A 379 5.94 -6.33 20.11
N ALA A 380 5.59 -7.60 19.82
CA ALA A 380 5.38 -8.62 20.84
C ALA A 380 6.63 -8.82 21.70
N GLY A 381 7.81 -8.95 21.08
CA GLY A 381 9.09 -9.08 21.79
C GLY A 381 9.39 -7.89 22.72
N LEU A 382 9.14 -6.65 22.25
CA LEU A 382 9.30 -5.45 23.06
C LEU A 382 8.33 -5.44 24.26
N SER A 383 7.09 -5.91 24.06
CA SER A 383 6.08 -5.99 25.12
C SER A 383 6.44 -7.00 26.19
N VAL A 384 7.05 -8.14 25.84
CA VAL A 384 7.59 -9.12 26.80
C VAL A 384 8.62 -8.46 27.73
N GLU A 385 9.45 -7.56 27.22
CA GLU A 385 10.45 -6.77 27.97
C GLU A 385 9.85 -5.49 28.59
N LYS A 386 8.51 -5.46 28.80
CA LYS A 386 7.76 -4.39 29.47
C LYS A 386 7.78 -3.03 28.76
N LYS A 387 8.16 -2.98 27.50
CA LYS A 387 7.92 -1.81 26.67
C LYS A 387 6.46 -1.78 26.19
N LYS A 388 6.00 -0.60 25.79
CA LYS A 388 4.65 -0.38 25.30
C LYS A 388 4.69 0.04 23.82
N PRO A 389 4.77 -0.94 22.92
CA PRO A 389 4.86 -0.65 21.48
C PRO A 389 3.52 -0.16 20.92
N VAL A 390 3.63 0.84 20.04
CA VAL A 390 2.55 1.34 19.21
C VAL A 390 2.92 1.05 17.76
N VAL A 391 2.20 0.13 17.14
CA VAL A 391 2.37 -0.24 15.73
C VAL A 391 1.47 0.64 14.88
N ALA A 392 2.06 1.60 14.17
CA ALA A 392 1.36 2.47 13.23
C ALA A 392 1.39 1.84 11.83
N ILE A 393 0.27 1.29 11.43
CA ILE A 393 0.12 0.48 10.22
C ILE A 393 -1.21 0.79 9.54
N TYR A 394 -1.26 0.70 8.19
CA TYR A 394 -2.54 0.81 7.50
C TYR A 394 -3.41 -0.42 7.75
N SER A 395 -4.71 -0.21 7.88
CA SER A 395 -5.68 -1.29 8.10
C SER A 395 -5.52 -2.42 7.08
N THR A 396 -5.41 -2.10 5.80
CA THR A 396 -5.21 -3.10 4.74
C THR A 396 -3.87 -3.85 4.86
N PHE A 397 -2.81 -3.20 5.37
CA PHE A 397 -1.48 -3.84 5.49
C PHE A 397 -1.37 -4.74 6.72
N LEU A 398 -2.14 -4.48 7.79
CA LEU A 398 -2.19 -5.37 8.94
C LEU A 398 -2.69 -6.78 8.57
N GLN A 399 -3.40 -6.94 7.46
CA GLN A 399 -3.80 -8.26 6.96
C GLN A 399 -2.61 -9.21 6.78
N ARG A 400 -1.40 -8.69 6.46
CA ARG A 400 -0.17 -9.49 6.37
C ARG A 400 0.40 -9.89 7.71
N GLY A 401 0.06 -9.21 8.78
CA GLY A 401 0.49 -9.51 10.15
C GLY A 401 -0.60 -10.15 10.99
N TYR A 402 -1.66 -10.68 10.38
CA TYR A 402 -2.82 -11.20 11.09
C TYR A 402 -2.50 -12.44 11.92
N ASP A 403 -1.75 -13.40 11.38
CA ASP A 403 -1.28 -14.57 12.13
C ASP A 403 -0.45 -14.15 13.35
N GLN A 404 0.52 -13.24 13.15
CA GLN A 404 1.38 -12.75 14.24
C GLN A 404 0.61 -11.98 15.30
N LEU A 405 -0.44 -11.24 14.90
CA LEU A 405 -1.33 -10.57 15.84
C LEU A 405 -2.07 -11.59 16.72
N ILE A 406 -2.56 -12.68 16.14
CA ILE A 406 -3.23 -13.77 16.89
C ILE A 406 -2.21 -14.51 17.75
N HIS A 407 -1.18 -15.10 17.11
CA HIS A 407 -0.28 -16.05 17.73
C HIS A 407 0.70 -15.36 18.69
N ASP A 408 1.37 -14.30 18.24
CA ASP A 408 2.47 -13.70 18.99
C ASP A 408 1.98 -12.67 20.02
N VAL A 409 0.84 -12.00 19.74
CA VAL A 409 0.33 -10.92 20.61
C VAL A 409 -0.87 -11.37 21.41
N ALA A 410 -1.98 -11.78 20.76
CA ALA A 410 -3.25 -11.99 21.45
C ALA A 410 -3.27 -13.25 22.33
N VAL A 411 -2.74 -14.38 21.86
CA VAL A 411 -2.63 -15.63 22.63
C VAL A 411 -1.85 -15.40 23.93
N GLN A 412 -0.82 -14.56 23.90
CA GLN A 412 0.01 -14.22 25.05
C GLN A 412 -0.52 -13.02 25.84
N ASN A 413 -1.61 -12.40 25.39
CA ASN A 413 -2.21 -11.19 25.99
C ASN A 413 -1.20 -10.05 26.17
N LEU A 414 -0.34 -9.82 25.20
CA LEU A 414 0.72 -8.82 25.25
C LEU A 414 0.17 -7.41 25.05
N ASP A 415 0.79 -6.45 25.72
CA ASP A 415 0.42 -5.03 25.73
C ASP A 415 0.94 -4.33 24.45
N VAL A 416 0.23 -4.51 23.35
CA VAL A 416 0.54 -3.93 22.04
C VAL A 416 -0.63 -3.07 21.55
N THR A 417 -0.36 -1.81 21.21
CA THR A 417 -1.35 -0.91 20.62
C THR A 417 -1.19 -0.85 19.10
N PHE A 418 -2.26 -1.15 18.36
CA PHE A 418 -2.31 -1.04 16.90
C PHE A 418 -3.05 0.24 16.51
N ALA A 419 -2.33 1.23 15.96
CA ALA A 419 -2.89 2.45 15.37
C ALA A 419 -3.16 2.18 13.89
N LEU A 420 -4.43 1.88 13.56
CA LEU A 420 -4.86 1.45 12.24
C LEU A 420 -5.32 2.65 11.41
N ASP A 421 -4.41 3.17 10.61
CA ASP A 421 -4.70 4.24 9.67
C ASP A 421 -5.35 3.70 8.38
N ARG A 422 -6.04 4.55 7.63
CA ARG A 422 -6.76 4.19 6.40
C ARG A 422 -7.82 3.10 6.60
N SER A 423 -8.51 3.12 7.73
CA SER A 423 -9.68 2.26 7.94
C SER A 423 -10.87 2.72 7.11
N GLY A 424 -11.70 1.77 6.66
CA GLY A 424 -12.81 2.02 5.75
C GLY A 424 -12.37 2.31 4.31
N LEU A 425 -13.21 3.03 3.57
CA LEU A 425 -12.96 3.40 2.17
C LEU A 425 -11.94 4.52 2.07
N VAL A 426 -10.94 4.36 1.19
CA VAL A 426 -9.75 5.23 1.15
C VAL A 426 -9.69 6.19 -0.05
N GLY A 427 -10.63 6.08 -0.99
CA GLY A 427 -10.66 6.97 -2.16
C GLY A 427 -9.86 6.39 -3.35
N GLU A 428 -9.00 7.18 -3.91
CA GLU A 428 -8.39 7.00 -5.24
C GLU A 428 -7.50 5.76 -5.37
N ASP A 429 -7.04 5.14 -4.27
CA ASP A 429 -6.25 3.91 -4.31
C ASP A 429 -7.11 2.64 -4.36
N GLY A 430 -8.43 2.79 -4.17
CA GLY A 430 -9.43 1.76 -4.44
C GLY A 430 -9.40 0.53 -3.53
N PRO A 431 -9.88 -0.62 -4.03
CA PRO A 431 -10.13 -1.80 -3.21
C PRO A 431 -8.86 -2.40 -2.60
N THR A 432 -7.70 -2.24 -3.23
CA THR A 432 -6.44 -2.78 -2.72
C THR A 432 -5.95 -2.09 -1.44
N HIS A 433 -6.36 -0.84 -1.22
CA HIS A 433 -5.94 -0.03 -0.07
C HIS A 433 -7.06 0.25 0.93
N SER A 434 -8.31 -0.14 0.64
CA SER A 434 -9.43 0.03 1.56
C SER A 434 -9.32 -0.86 2.79
N GLY A 435 -9.47 -0.27 3.97
CA GLY A 435 -9.38 -0.93 5.27
C GLY A 435 -10.74 -1.40 5.77
N ASN A 436 -11.41 -2.25 4.98
CA ASN A 436 -12.81 -2.60 5.18
C ASN A 436 -13.03 -3.75 6.18
N TYR A 437 -12.00 -4.59 6.39
CA TYR A 437 -12.15 -5.90 7.03
C TYR A 437 -11.62 -5.96 8.46
N ASP A 438 -10.95 -4.92 8.93
CA ASP A 438 -10.28 -4.87 10.23
C ASP A 438 -11.22 -5.18 11.41
N ILE A 439 -12.42 -4.59 11.46
CA ILE A 439 -13.42 -4.91 12.49
C ILE A 439 -13.73 -6.41 12.44
N ALA A 440 -14.05 -6.94 11.26
CA ALA A 440 -14.51 -8.31 11.11
C ALA A 440 -13.46 -9.34 11.55
N TYR A 441 -12.20 -9.20 11.12
CA TYR A 441 -11.16 -10.16 11.47
C TYR A 441 -10.57 -9.94 12.88
N LEU A 442 -10.64 -8.73 13.45
CA LEU A 442 -10.17 -8.47 14.81
C LEU A 442 -11.18 -8.91 15.88
N ARG A 443 -12.49 -8.79 15.63
CA ARG A 443 -13.49 -9.03 16.67
C ARG A 443 -13.61 -10.49 17.10
N CYS A 444 -13.21 -11.44 16.26
CA CYS A 444 -13.19 -12.86 16.63
C CYS A 444 -12.02 -13.25 17.56
N ILE A 445 -11.00 -12.38 17.68
CA ILE A 445 -9.81 -12.66 18.50
C ILE A 445 -10.11 -12.41 19.98
N PRO A 446 -9.90 -13.40 20.88
CA PRO A 446 -10.02 -13.19 22.32
C PRO A 446 -9.12 -12.05 22.83
N ASN A 447 -9.53 -11.39 23.92
CA ASN A 447 -8.80 -10.31 24.60
C ASN A 447 -8.54 -9.04 23.78
N MET A 448 -8.89 -9.01 22.49
CA MET A 448 -8.69 -7.83 21.63
C MET A 448 -9.67 -6.72 22.00
N VAL A 449 -9.17 -5.52 22.28
CA VAL A 449 -9.98 -4.30 22.40
C VAL A 449 -9.99 -3.59 21.05
N ILE A 450 -11.20 -3.23 20.56
CA ILE A 450 -11.38 -2.58 19.25
C ILE A 450 -12.09 -1.25 19.44
N CYS A 451 -11.36 -0.17 19.17
CA CYS A 451 -11.82 1.21 19.29
C CYS A 451 -12.17 1.81 17.92
N THR A 452 -13.32 2.47 17.83
CA THR A 452 -13.84 3.11 16.63
C THR A 452 -14.18 4.58 16.92
N PRO A 453 -13.17 5.48 16.97
CA PRO A 453 -13.41 6.90 17.23
C PRO A 453 -14.29 7.52 16.15
N SER A 454 -15.17 8.42 16.57
CA SER A 454 -16.08 9.12 15.70
C SER A 454 -15.54 10.44 15.13
N ASP A 455 -14.56 11.04 15.80
CA ASP A 455 -13.92 12.31 15.40
C ASP A 455 -12.46 12.40 15.88
N GLU A 456 -11.83 13.54 15.62
CA GLU A 456 -10.43 13.81 15.98
C GLU A 456 -10.19 13.78 17.50
N ASN A 457 -11.13 14.29 18.28
CA ASN A 457 -11.00 14.31 19.74
C ASN A 457 -11.18 12.93 20.36
N GLU A 458 -12.17 12.15 19.88
CA GLU A 458 -12.37 10.77 20.29
C GLU A 458 -11.17 9.89 19.87
N THR A 459 -10.53 10.19 18.72
CA THR A 459 -9.30 9.49 18.29
C THR A 459 -8.21 9.63 19.36
N ARG A 460 -7.93 10.82 19.87
CA ARG A 460 -6.93 11.01 20.94
C ARG A 460 -7.29 10.28 22.24
N LYS A 461 -8.55 10.34 22.66
CA LYS A 461 -9.01 9.66 23.87
C LYS A 461 -8.88 8.15 23.75
N LEU A 462 -9.31 7.59 22.61
CA LEU A 462 -9.28 6.13 22.41
C LEU A 462 -7.85 5.61 22.15
N LEU A 463 -6.96 6.38 21.54
CA LEU A 463 -5.53 6.07 21.48
C LEU A 463 -4.92 6.02 22.89
N THR A 464 -5.24 7.00 23.74
CA THR A 464 -4.81 7.00 25.14
C THR A 464 -5.38 5.81 25.91
N THR A 465 -6.65 5.49 25.69
CA THR A 465 -7.32 4.33 26.31
C THR A 465 -6.67 3.01 25.89
N ALA A 466 -6.43 2.82 24.60
CA ALA A 466 -5.78 1.64 24.06
C ALA A 466 -4.34 1.48 24.59
N TYR A 467 -3.58 2.57 24.63
CA TYR A 467 -2.20 2.55 25.15
C TYR A 467 -2.13 2.21 26.65
N LEU A 468 -3.09 2.67 27.45
CA LEU A 468 -3.14 2.39 28.89
C LEU A 468 -3.75 1.02 29.22
N HIS A 469 -4.37 0.36 28.25
CA HIS A 469 -4.89 -1.00 28.42
C HIS A 469 -3.74 -2.00 28.60
N LYS A 470 -3.98 -3.04 29.39
CA LYS A 470 -3.06 -4.17 29.56
C LYS A 470 -3.53 -5.35 28.72
N GLY A 471 -3.00 -5.42 27.51
CA GLY A 471 -3.37 -6.41 26.49
C GLY A 471 -3.47 -5.78 25.09
N PRO A 472 -3.82 -6.57 24.08
CA PRO A 472 -3.88 -6.09 22.70
C PRO A 472 -5.05 -5.12 22.48
N ALA A 473 -4.79 -3.98 21.85
CA ALA A 473 -5.81 -3.00 21.53
C ALA A 473 -5.57 -2.38 20.15
N SER A 474 -6.65 -2.08 19.43
CA SER A 474 -6.61 -1.37 18.15
C SER A 474 -7.47 -0.10 18.20
N VAL A 475 -6.99 0.94 17.53
CA VAL A 475 -7.74 2.17 17.27
C VAL A 475 -7.72 2.41 15.78
N ARG A 476 -8.88 2.37 15.15
CA ARG A 476 -9.03 2.51 13.71
C ARG A 476 -9.54 3.90 13.33
N TYR A 477 -8.90 4.55 12.38
CA TYR A 477 -9.28 5.89 11.90
C TYR A 477 -9.05 6.02 10.38
N PRO A 478 -9.82 6.89 9.68
CA PRO A 478 -9.81 6.95 8.23
C PRO A 478 -8.66 7.80 7.68
N ARG A 479 -8.46 7.71 6.37
CA ARG A 479 -7.67 8.66 5.59
C ARG A 479 -8.39 10.02 5.53
N GLY A 480 -7.64 11.11 5.63
CA GLY A 480 -8.15 12.47 5.43
C GLY A 480 -8.51 13.20 6.71
N THR A 481 -9.35 14.20 6.59
CA THR A 481 -9.78 15.09 7.69
C THR A 481 -11.11 14.63 8.26
N GLY A 482 -11.37 14.97 9.53
CA GLY A 482 -12.66 14.75 10.19
C GLY A 482 -13.55 16.00 10.20
N PRO A 483 -14.55 16.05 11.11
CA PRO A 483 -15.47 17.20 11.22
C PRO A 483 -14.85 18.48 11.82
N ASN A 484 -13.55 18.51 12.08
CA ASN A 484 -12.82 19.61 12.71
C ASN A 484 -13.24 19.84 14.17
N SER A 485 -13.36 18.76 14.94
CA SER A 485 -13.69 18.79 16.35
C SER A 485 -12.65 19.54 17.19
N ASN A 486 -13.09 20.16 18.28
CA ASN A 486 -12.17 20.78 19.23
C ASN A 486 -11.36 19.71 19.97
N ILE A 487 -10.06 19.72 19.79
CA ILE A 487 -9.15 18.67 20.29
C ILE A 487 -8.70 19.02 21.70
N ASN A 488 -9.05 18.17 22.66
CA ASN A 488 -8.47 18.22 24.00
C ASN A 488 -7.13 17.48 24.01
N LYS A 489 -6.06 18.19 24.37
CA LYS A 489 -4.69 17.62 24.41
C LYS A 489 -4.41 16.76 25.66
N ASN A 490 -5.31 16.77 26.64
CA ASN A 490 -5.14 15.96 27.83
C ASN A 490 -5.17 14.45 27.48
N LEU A 491 -4.22 13.71 28.04
CA LEU A 491 -4.11 12.25 27.85
C LEU A 491 -5.05 11.50 28.82
N GLN A 492 -6.34 11.79 28.73
CA GLN A 492 -7.35 11.17 29.58
C GLN A 492 -8.01 9.99 28.85
N PRO A 493 -7.95 8.78 29.40
CA PRO A 493 -8.65 7.64 28.84
C PRO A 493 -10.16 7.71 29.09
N VAL A 494 -10.91 6.98 28.28
CA VAL A 494 -12.30 6.64 28.56
C VAL A 494 -12.37 5.19 29.09
N LYS A 495 -13.43 4.86 29.78
CA LYS A 495 -13.60 3.51 30.27
C LYS A 495 -13.89 2.55 29.12
N ILE A 496 -13.12 1.46 29.05
CA ILE A 496 -13.27 0.45 28.02
C ILE A 496 -14.67 -0.16 28.06
N GLY A 497 -15.30 -0.26 26.89
CA GLY A 497 -16.67 -0.76 26.72
C GLY A 497 -17.76 0.25 27.16
N GLU A 498 -17.42 1.53 27.34
CA GLU A 498 -18.41 2.58 27.67
C GLU A 498 -18.70 3.44 26.43
N ALA A 499 -19.93 3.34 25.94
CA ALA A 499 -20.45 4.13 24.86
C ALA A 499 -20.83 5.57 25.31
N ASN A 500 -21.01 6.47 24.35
CA ASN A 500 -21.40 7.85 24.58
C ASN A 500 -22.79 8.12 23.98
N ILE A 501 -23.78 8.47 24.81
CA ILE A 501 -25.10 8.88 24.32
C ILE A 501 -24.99 10.30 23.77
N ILE A 502 -25.08 10.46 22.45
CA ILE A 502 -25.05 11.76 21.78
C ILE A 502 -26.38 12.48 21.91
N LYS A 503 -27.47 11.73 21.82
CA LYS A 503 -28.83 12.24 21.94
C LYS A 503 -29.74 11.16 22.50
N GLU A 504 -30.46 11.45 23.59
CA GLU A 504 -31.49 10.56 24.15
C GLU A 504 -32.88 11.10 23.75
N GLU A 505 -33.68 10.24 23.18
CA GLU A 505 -35.05 10.51 22.76
C GLU A 505 -36.00 9.45 23.34
N ASN A 506 -37.25 9.82 23.58
CA ASN A 506 -38.27 8.85 23.95
C ASN A 506 -38.80 8.13 22.68
N SER A 507 -37.93 7.36 22.06
CA SER A 507 -38.14 6.71 20.76
C SER A 507 -38.02 5.21 20.86
N LYS A 508 -38.74 4.51 19.98
CA LYS A 508 -38.60 3.07 19.75
C LYS A 508 -37.43 2.72 18.81
N ILE A 509 -36.72 3.73 18.31
CA ILE A 509 -35.60 3.58 17.38
C ILE A 509 -34.31 4.02 18.09
N VAL A 510 -33.29 3.17 18.02
CA VAL A 510 -31.94 3.46 18.52
C VAL A 510 -30.95 3.36 17.37
N ILE A 511 -30.13 4.38 17.20
CA ILE A 511 -29.03 4.42 16.21
C ILE A 511 -27.72 4.22 16.96
N LEU A 512 -26.94 3.24 16.51
CA LEU A 512 -25.63 2.86 17.04
C LEU A 512 -24.57 3.19 15.99
N ASN A 513 -23.77 4.21 16.25
CA ASN A 513 -22.68 4.62 15.38
C ASN A 513 -21.37 3.97 15.83
N PHE A 514 -20.62 3.43 14.86
CA PHE A 514 -19.28 2.86 15.04
C PHE A 514 -18.30 3.53 14.07
N GLY A 515 -17.57 4.53 14.54
CA GLY A 515 -16.57 5.25 13.76
C GLY A 515 -17.06 6.54 13.14
N THR A 516 -16.48 6.95 12.04
CA THR A 516 -16.49 8.32 11.53
C THR A 516 -17.71 8.73 10.72
N LEU A 517 -18.77 7.94 10.68
CA LEU A 517 -20.06 8.27 10.05
C LEU A 517 -21.05 8.91 11.04
N LEU A 518 -20.54 9.53 12.14
CA LEU A 518 -21.36 10.13 13.19
C LEU A 518 -22.21 11.31 12.66
N GLU A 519 -21.71 12.09 11.71
CA GLU A 519 -22.46 13.24 11.18
C GLU A 519 -23.68 12.78 10.36
N GLU A 520 -23.53 11.72 9.56
CA GLU A 520 -24.64 11.05 8.88
C GLU A 520 -25.63 10.47 9.89
N ALA A 521 -25.13 9.82 10.93
CA ALA A 521 -25.96 9.28 12.01
C ALA A 521 -26.74 10.37 12.77
N LYS A 522 -26.15 11.54 13.03
CA LYS A 522 -26.83 12.70 13.64
C LYS A 522 -28.00 13.20 12.78
N GLN A 523 -27.82 13.28 11.46
CA GLN A 523 -28.88 13.71 10.56
C GLN A 523 -30.03 12.70 10.52
N VAL A 524 -29.71 11.41 10.45
CA VAL A 524 -30.72 10.32 10.51
C VAL A 524 -31.47 10.35 11.85
N SER A 525 -30.74 10.50 12.97
CA SER A 525 -31.33 10.59 14.32
C SER A 525 -32.29 11.75 14.44
N LYS A 526 -31.95 12.91 13.86
CA LYS A 526 -32.84 14.10 13.86
C LYS A 526 -34.15 13.84 13.12
N ASP A 527 -34.06 13.23 11.93
CA ASP A 527 -35.23 12.99 11.06
C ASP A 527 -36.16 11.92 11.67
N LEU A 528 -35.61 10.88 12.26
CA LEU A 528 -36.38 9.79 12.87
C LEU A 528 -36.74 10.07 14.34
N LYS A 529 -36.30 11.17 14.92
CA LYS A 529 -36.37 11.45 16.37
C LYS A 529 -35.87 10.24 17.19
N ALA A 530 -34.73 9.65 16.77
CA ALA A 530 -34.20 8.44 17.36
C ALA A 530 -33.11 8.75 18.40
N THR A 531 -32.97 7.89 19.41
CA THR A 531 -31.82 7.91 20.31
C THR A 531 -30.55 7.60 19.52
N LEU A 532 -29.50 8.41 19.68
CA LEU A 532 -28.21 8.23 19.02
C LEU A 532 -27.11 7.95 20.02
N VAL A 533 -26.37 6.88 19.77
CA VAL A 533 -25.24 6.44 20.60
C VAL A 533 -23.99 6.34 19.73
N ASP A 534 -22.92 6.98 20.15
CA ASP A 534 -21.56 6.71 19.66
C ASP A 534 -20.98 5.57 20.49
N MET A 535 -20.83 4.40 19.86
CA MET A 535 -20.49 3.17 20.56
C MET A 535 -19.02 3.11 21.00
N ARG A 536 -18.12 3.89 20.38
CA ARG A 536 -16.68 3.96 20.68
C ARG A 536 -15.94 2.64 20.56
N PHE A 537 -16.56 1.52 20.98
CA PHE A 537 -15.96 0.19 21.03
C PHE A 537 -16.83 -0.83 20.29
N VAL A 538 -16.22 -1.59 19.41
CA VAL A 538 -16.83 -2.79 18.85
C VAL A 538 -16.65 -3.97 19.80
N LYS A 539 -15.51 -3.99 20.50
CA LYS A 539 -15.17 -5.02 21.48
C LYS A 539 -14.37 -4.41 22.63
N PRO A 540 -14.85 -4.54 23.89
CA PRO A 540 -16.17 -5.06 24.23
C PRO A 540 -17.28 -4.07 23.89
N LEU A 541 -18.49 -4.58 23.59
CA LEU A 541 -19.69 -3.76 23.49
C LEU A 541 -20.13 -3.23 24.87
N ASP A 542 -20.80 -2.08 24.91
CA ASP A 542 -21.50 -1.62 26.10
C ASP A 542 -22.83 -2.39 26.27
N GLU A 543 -22.71 -3.67 26.62
CA GLU A 543 -23.87 -4.55 26.79
C GLU A 543 -24.86 -4.00 27.83
N LYS A 544 -24.36 -3.29 28.87
CA LYS A 544 -25.21 -2.71 29.91
C LYS A 544 -26.10 -1.59 29.33
N LEU A 545 -25.54 -0.70 28.52
CA LEU A 545 -26.29 0.35 27.85
C LEU A 545 -27.26 -0.26 26.84
N LEU A 546 -26.81 -1.23 26.04
CA LEU A 546 -27.66 -1.91 25.05
C LEU A 546 -28.87 -2.57 25.73
N LYS A 547 -28.69 -3.28 26.83
CA LYS A 547 -29.81 -3.86 27.63
C LYS A 547 -30.79 -2.79 28.11
N LYS A 548 -30.30 -1.64 28.56
CA LYS A 548 -31.16 -0.52 28.97
C LYS A 548 -31.99 0.02 27.80
N LEU A 549 -31.36 0.30 26.67
CA LEU A 549 -32.02 0.91 25.50
C LEU A 549 -33.00 -0.06 24.83
N PHE A 550 -32.59 -1.33 24.67
CA PHE A 550 -33.38 -2.33 23.95
C PHE A 550 -34.62 -2.83 24.70
N LYS A 551 -34.76 -2.51 25.98
CA LYS A 551 -36.01 -2.75 26.72
C LYS A 551 -37.20 -1.95 26.14
N LYS A 552 -36.95 -0.81 25.50
CA LYS A 552 -37.97 0.08 24.96
C LYS A 552 -37.93 0.17 23.44
N ALA A 553 -36.81 -0.17 22.83
CA ALA A 553 -36.62 -0.07 21.39
C ALA A 553 -37.26 -1.27 20.65
N GLU A 554 -37.89 -0.98 19.52
CA GLU A 554 -38.40 -1.94 18.57
C GLU A 554 -37.46 -2.16 17.39
N VAL A 555 -36.62 -1.13 17.10
CA VAL A 555 -35.65 -1.14 16.00
C VAL A 555 -34.31 -0.60 16.49
N PHE A 556 -33.23 -1.28 16.16
CA PHE A 556 -31.92 -0.66 16.16
C PHE A 556 -31.35 -0.53 14.74
N ILE A 557 -30.62 0.54 14.52
CA ILE A 557 -29.91 0.85 13.29
C ILE A 557 -28.43 0.95 13.63
N SER A 558 -27.57 0.10 13.03
CA SER A 558 -26.11 0.28 13.14
C SER A 558 -25.55 0.97 11.89
N ILE A 559 -24.59 1.86 12.10
CA ILE A 559 -23.86 2.55 11.03
C ILE A 559 -22.37 2.39 11.30
N GLU A 560 -21.65 1.78 10.34
CA GLU A 560 -20.22 1.55 10.42
C GLU A 560 -19.53 1.75 9.05
N ASP A 561 -18.26 2.15 9.06
CA ASP A 561 -17.40 2.24 7.87
C ASP A 561 -16.51 0.98 7.69
N GLY A 562 -16.98 -0.16 8.17
CA GLY A 562 -16.42 -1.49 8.02
C GLY A 562 -17.33 -2.40 7.18
N SER A 563 -16.86 -3.62 6.88
CA SER A 563 -17.68 -4.64 6.22
C SER A 563 -18.92 -4.96 7.06
N ILE A 564 -20.09 -4.97 6.41
CA ILE A 564 -21.36 -5.33 7.07
C ILE A 564 -21.34 -6.78 7.57
N MET A 565 -20.65 -7.67 6.83
CA MET A 565 -20.49 -9.07 7.22
C MET A 565 -19.41 -9.20 8.30
N GLY A 566 -19.81 -9.71 9.46
CA GLY A 566 -18.91 -9.86 10.60
C GLY A 566 -18.49 -8.54 11.26
N GLY A 567 -19.05 -7.40 10.85
CA GLY A 567 -18.74 -6.08 11.40
C GLY A 567 -19.36 -5.77 12.76
N ALA A 568 -19.40 -4.48 13.11
CA ALA A 568 -19.93 -4.02 14.40
C ALA A 568 -21.43 -4.24 14.53
N GLY A 569 -22.19 -4.02 13.46
CA GLY A 569 -23.64 -4.33 13.45
C GLY A 569 -23.92 -5.81 13.69
N SER A 570 -23.09 -6.71 13.14
CA SER A 570 -23.17 -8.15 13.42
C SER A 570 -22.92 -8.48 14.89
N ALA A 571 -21.96 -7.78 15.55
CA ALA A 571 -21.73 -7.95 16.99
C ALA A 571 -22.96 -7.61 17.83
N VAL A 572 -23.68 -6.55 17.44
CA VAL A 572 -24.95 -6.18 18.11
C VAL A 572 -26.04 -7.22 17.85
N GLN A 573 -26.13 -7.79 16.64
CA GLN A 573 -27.08 -8.88 16.36
C GLN A 573 -26.78 -10.15 17.19
N GLU A 574 -25.51 -10.51 17.32
CA GLU A 574 -25.09 -11.62 18.21
C GLU A 574 -25.49 -11.37 19.66
N PHE A 575 -25.32 -10.12 20.13
CA PHE A 575 -25.78 -9.72 21.48
C PHE A 575 -27.30 -9.82 21.59
N VAL A 576 -28.07 -9.34 20.61
CA VAL A 576 -29.54 -9.44 20.59
C VAL A 576 -29.99 -10.90 20.64
N SER A 577 -29.36 -11.79 19.88
CA SER A 577 -29.65 -13.24 19.90
C SER A 577 -29.27 -13.89 21.23
N LYS A 578 -28.10 -13.54 21.79
CA LYS A 578 -27.64 -14.05 23.09
C LYS A 578 -28.60 -13.71 24.25
N GLU A 579 -29.18 -12.51 24.19
CA GLU A 579 -30.09 -12.01 25.24
C GLU A 579 -31.57 -12.29 24.94
N ASP A 580 -31.86 -13.05 23.89
CA ASP A 580 -33.21 -13.40 23.42
C ASP A 580 -34.14 -12.17 23.25
N LEU A 581 -33.62 -11.11 22.68
CA LEU A 581 -34.36 -9.86 22.49
C LEU A 581 -35.12 -9.84 21.16
N ASN A 582 -36.37 -9.46 21.20
CA ASN A 582 -37.20 -9.29 19.99
C ASN A 582 -37.09 -7.83 19.48
N ILE A 583 -36.06 -7.55 18.72
CA ILE A 583 -35.80 -6.23 18.15
C ILE A 583 -35.40 -6.34 16.67
N LYS A 584 -36.00 -5.52 15.81
CA LYS A 584 -35.64 -5.44 14.39
C LYS A 584 -34.27 -4.78 14.23
N SER A 585 -33.39 -5.39 13.41
CA SER A 585 -32.08 -4.84 13.10
C SER A 585 -32.01 -4.32 11.67
N ILE A 586 -31.44 -3.12 11.51
CA ILE A 586 -31.13 -2.52 10.19
C ILE A 586 -29.64 -2.13 10.23
N LEU A 587 -28.85 -2.81 9.40
CA LEU A 587 -27.40 -2.62 9.41
C LEU A 587 -26.96 -1.81 8.18
N PHE A 588 -26.14 -0.78 8.40
CA PHE A 588 -25.42 -0.04 7.38
C PHE A 588 -23.91 -0.24 7.57
N GLY A 589 -23.28 -0.75 6.53
CA GLY A 589 -21.84 -1.00 6.44
C GLY A 589 -21.48 -1.27 4.98
N ILE A 590 -20.20 -1.47 4.71
CA ILE A 590 -19.71 -1.75 3.36
C ILE A 590 -20.28 -3.09 2.89
N PRO A 591 -20.96 -3.13 1.73
CA PRO A 591 -21.61 -4.33 1.22
C PRO A 591 -20.61 -5.41 0.80
N ASP A 592 -21.12 -6.65 0.62
CA ASP A 592 -20.33 -7.82 0.19
C ASP A 592 -19.94 -7.73 -1.30
N ARG A 593 -19.13 -6.72 -1.62
CA ARG A 593 -18.48 -6.51 -2.91
C ARG A 593 -17.31 -5.56 -2.76
N PHE A 594 -16.32 -5.64 -3.64
CA PHE A 594 -15.28 -4.64 -3.74
C PHE A 594 -15.85 -3.33 -4.29
N ILE A 595 -15.53 -2.21 -3.63
CA ILE A 595 -15.89 -0.87 -4.10
C ILE A 595 -14.70 -0.32 -4.87
N GLU A 596 -14.94 0.05 -6.12
CA GLU A 596 -13.89 0.55 -7.00
C GLU A 596 -13.36 1.94 -6.58
N HIS A 597 -12.21 2.30 -7.13
CA HIS A 597 -11.58 3.57 -6.86
C HIS A 597 -12.41 4.78 -7.32
N ALA A 598 -12.50 5.78 -6.46
CA ALA A 598 -13.17 7.05 -6.71
C ALA A 598 -12.73 8.07 -5.64
N SER A 599 -13.38 9.22 -5.50
CA SER A 599 -13.27 9.98 -4.25
C SER A 599 -13.91 9.21 -3.09
N ARG A 600 -13.49 9.47 -1.85
CA ARG A 600 -14.07 8.78 -0.69
C ARG A 600 -15.57 8.98 -0.60
N GLU A 601 -16.06 10.17 -0.91
CA GLU A 601 -17.48 10.53 -0.91
C GLU A 601 -18.26 9.72 -1.95
N GLU A 602 -17.72 9.56 -3.17
CA GLU A 602 -18.33 8.72 -4.22
C GLU A 602 -18.35 7.25 -3.82
N MET A 603 -17.28 6.75 -3.20
CA MET A 603 -17.22 5.37 -2.71
C MET A 603 -18.24 5.13 -1.58
N LEU A 604 -18.40 6.07 -0.64
CA LEU A 604 -19.44 6.01 0.40
C LEU A 604 -20.85 5.99 -0.20
N SER A 605 -21.09 6.82 -1.21
CA SER A 605 -22.38 6.85 -1.92
C SER A 605 -22.64 5.51 -2.64
N GLU A 606 -21.64 4.96 -3.30
CA GLU A 606 -21.75 3.66 -3.95
C GLU A 606 -21.96 2.51 -2.94
N ALA A 607 -21.36 2.60 -1.77
CA ALA A 607 -21.58 1.66 -0.67
C ALA A 607 -22.95 1.83 0.02
N GLY A 608 -23.71 2.90 -0.31
CA GLY A 608 -24.97 3.21 0.33
C GLY A 608 -24.84 3.79 1.75
N LEU A 609 -23.69 4.42 2.03
CA LEU A 609 -23.33 4.97 3.34
C LEU A 609 -23.37 6.51 3.38
N ASP A 610 -23.68 7.18 2.28
CA ASP A 610 -23.99 8.60 2.29
C ASP A 610 -25.40 8.83 2.87
N ILE A 611 -25.64 10.05 3.34
CA ILE A 611 -26.90 10.42 4.04
C ILE A 611 -28.17 10.14 3.20
N ASN A 612 -28.13 10.42 1.90
CA ASN A 612 -29.29 10.25 1.02
C ASN A 612 -29.62 8.77 0.81
N SER A 613 -28.59 7.95 0.61
CA SER A 613 -28.71 6.51 0.47
C SER A 613 -29.25 5.84 1.74
N ILE A 614 -28.71 6.26 2.92
CA ILE A 614 -29.19 5.77 4.22
C ILE A 614 -30.68 6.12 4.41
N LYS A 615 -31.07 7.38 4.19
CA LYS A 615 -32.47 7.84 4.33
C LYS A 615 -33.39 7.11 3.37
N SER A 616 -32.99 6.98 2.10
CA SER A 616 -33.79 6.27 1.08
C SER A 616 -34.08 4.82 1.47
N ARG A 617 -33.05 4.12 2.00
CA ARG A 617 -33.19 2.73 2.45
C ARG A 617 -34.05 2.63 3.72
N LEU A 618 -33.90 3.55 4.68
CA LEU A 618 -34.71 3.58 5.89
C LEU A 618 -36.20 3.83 5.59
N ASN A 619 -36.54 4.74 4.68
CA ASN A 619 -37.92 5.00 4.26
C ASN A 619 -38.62 3.76 3.64
N LYS A 620 -37.86 2.78 3.15
CA LYS A 620 -38.41 1.54 2.61
C LYS A 620 -38.54 0.44 3.69
N LEU A 621 -37.75 0.53 4.75
CA LEU A 621 -37.64 -0.52 5.78
C LEU A 621 -38.42 -0.22 7.05
N LEU A 622 -38.64 1.05 7.37
CA LEU A 622 -39.44 1.52 8.52
C LEU A 622 -40.87 1.82 8.12
#